data_d808a42adfeec9e5480a858919adef17
#
_entry.id   d808a42adfeec9e5480a858919adef17
#
_cell.length_a   1.000
_cell.length_b   1.000
_cell.length_c   1.000
_cell.angle_alpha   90.00
_cell.angle_beta   90.00
_cell.angle_gamma   90.00
#
_symmetry.space_group_name_H-M   'P 1'
#
loop_
_entity.id
_entity.type
_entity.pdbx_description
1 polymer ?
#
loop_
_entity_poly.entity_id
_entity_poly.type
_entity_poly.pdbx_seq_one_letter_code
_entity_poly.pdbx_strand_id
1 'polypeptide(L)'
;MYVWKEKVDVGIPGNKKATVVVIYPDGSKEEVEVVISVVDKKAPNKPQVDPITDGDKIVTGKTEPNADVTVTLPDGSQYHGTADKSGYFKVNVPKLEAGTKVKVTSTDESGNTSEPTDVVVSSNELNGGKGNGTDSKTNNNQDKKQFLKTYPKTGEVDSNIYTIAGGLILLGTLGLLGYEKWKKEDE
;
A
#
# COMPACT_ATOMS: atom_id res chain seq x y z
N MET A 1 -22.14 41.76 20.81
CA MET A 1 -21.72 41.22 19.48
C MET A 1 -20.23 40.82 19.61
N TYR A 2 -19.77 39.79 18.91
CA TYR A 2 -18.37 39.46 18.88
C TYR A 2 -17.91 39.20 17.43
N VAL A 3 -16.63 39.48 17.17
CA VAL A 3 -15.98 39.26 15.87
C VAL A 3 -14.55 38.78 16.09
N TRP A 4 -14.04 37.99 15.16
CA TRP A 4 -12.62 37.62 15.18
C TRP A 4 -11.79 38.85 14.79
N LYS A 5 -10.73 39.15 15.55
CA LYS A 5 -9.80 40.23 15.22
C LYS A 5 -9.05 39.96 13.91
N GLU A 6 -8.72 38.68 13.72
CA GLU A 6 -8.00 38.18 12.55
C GLU A 6 -8.51 36.80 12.15
N LYS A 7 -8.25 36.40 10.90
CA LYS A 7 -8.59 35.07 10.42
C LYS A 7 -7.67 34.03 11.06
N VAL A 8 -8.24 33.05 11.75
CA VAL A 8 -7.51 31.93 12.30
C VAL A 8 -7.21 30.92 11.20
N ASP A 9 -5.95 30.49 11.09
CA ASP A 9 -5.56 29.38 10.21
C ASP A 9 -5.97 28.05 10.83
N VAL A 10 -6.97 27.42 10.24
CA VAL A 10 -7.48 26.11 10.63
C VAL A 10 -6.97 24.97 9.73
N GLY A 11 -6.05 25.26 8.80
CA GLY A 11 -5.50 24.27 7.86
C GLY A 11 -4.46 23.34 8.50
N ILE A 12 -3.90 23.70 9.66
CA ILE A 12 -2.89 22.90 10.38
C ILE A 12 -3.46 22.56 11.76
N PRO A 13 -3.54 21.26 12.13
CA PRO A 13 -3.99 20.83 13.44
C PRO A 13 -3.14 21.39 14.59
N GLY A 14 -3.71 21.45 15.78
CA GLY A 14 -3.05 21.92 17.00
C GLY A 14 -3.75 23.10 17.66
N ASN A 15 -3.24 23.50 18.81
CA ASN A 15 -3.78 24.63 19.56
C ASN A 15 -3.31 25.94 18.94
N LYS A 16 -4.25 26.82 18.60
CA LYS A 16 -4.02 28.14 18.02
C LYS A 16 -4.48 29.21 19.01
N LYS A 17 -3.66 30.24 19.22
CA LYS A 17 -4.13 31.46 19.90
C LYS A 17 -4.87 32.34 18.89
N ALA A 18 -5.98 32.90 19.31
CA ALA A 18 -6.77 33.82 18.53
C ALA A 18 -7.33 34.92 19.44
N THR A 19 -7.65 36.06 18.86
CA THR A 19 -8.26 37.19 19.58
C THR A 19 -9.68 37.41 19.10
N VAL A 20 -10.60 37.45 20.04
CA VAL A 20 -12.00 37.81 19.78
C VAL A 20 -12.19 39.25 20.30
N VAL A 21 -12.84 40.10 19.48
CA VAL A 21 -13.26 41.42 19.90
C VAL A 21 -14.72 41.38 20.30
N VAL A 22 -14.99 41.64 21.56
CA VAL A 22 -16.34 41.79 22.11
C VAL A 22 -16.75 43.26 21.94
N ILE A 23 -17.92 43.47 21.33
CA ILE A 23 -18.47 44.80 21.10
C ILE A 23 -19.74 44.95 21.96
N TYR A 24 -19.70 45.88 22.89
CA TYR A 24 -20.80 46.17 23.80
C TYR A 24 -21.85 47.09 23.15
N PRO A 25 -23.08 47.15 23.73
CA PRO A 25 -24.16 47.99 23.17
C PRO A 25 -23.83 49.51 23.16
N ASP A 26 -22.96 49.94 24.06
CA ASP A 26 -22.47 51.34 24.15
C ASP A 26 -21.37 51.67 23.13
N GLY A 27 -20.97 50.67 22.30
CA GLY A 27 -19.92 50.79 21.29
C GLY A 27 -18.51 50.56 21.81
N SER A 28 -18.34 50.31 23.12
CA SER A 28 -17.04 49.93 23.70
C SER A 28 -16.61 48.55 23.20
N LYS A 29 -15.29 48.30 23.20
CA LYS A 29 -14.70 47.06 22.68
C LYS A 29 -13.71 46.49 23.70
N GLU A 30 -13.70 45.18 23.81
CA GLU A 30 -12.73 44.42 24.61
C GLU A 30 -12.11 43.34 23.74
N GLU A 31 -10.81 43.15 23.89
CA GLU A 31 -10.08 42.07 23.20
C GLU A 31 -9.85 40.90 24.19
N VAL A 32 -10.27 39.70 23.80
CA VAL A 32 -10.15 38.51 24.60
C VAL A 32 -9.32 37.48 23.86
N GLU A 33 -8.20 37.05 24.43
CA GLU A 33 -7.43 35.93 23.89
C GLU A 33 -8.15 34.61 24.19
N VAL A 34 -8.28 33.78 23.16
CA VAL A 34 -8.87 32.45 23.26
C VAL A 34 -7.94 31.42 22.65
N VAL A 35 -8.00 30.21 23.13
CA VAL A 35 -7.30 29.07 22.53
C VAL A 35 -8.32 28.20 21.76
N ILE A 36 -8.02 28.01 20.48
CA ILE A 36 -8.82 27.17 19.59
C ILE A 36 -8.04 25.88 19.35
N SER A 37 -8.66 24.73 19.60
CA SER A 37 -8.10 23.44 19.23
C SER A 37 -8.58 23.06 17.83
N VAL A 38 -7.66 23.02 16.88
CA VAL A 38 -7.88 22.52 15.53
C VAL A 38 -7.53 21.04 15.52
N VAL A 39 -8.49 20.18 15.22
CA VAL A 39 -8.32 18.73 15.15
C VAL A 39 -8.32 18.26 13.72
N ASP A 40 -7.41 17.34 13.37
CA ASP A 40 -7.48 16.62 12.11
C ASP A 40 -8.62 15.60 12.15
N LYS A 41 -9.42 15.56 11.11
CA LYS A 41 -10.53 14.61 10.92
C LYS A 41 -10.39 13.82 9.64
N LYS A 42 -9.29 13.99 8.93
CA LYS A 42 -9.04 13.33 7.66
C LYS A 42 -8.29 12.02 7.91
N ALA A 43 -8.94 10.90 7.61
CA ALA A 43 -8.27 9.60 7.69
C ALA A 43 -7.21 9.44 6.57
N PRO A 44 -6.17 8.64 6.82
CA PRO A 44 -5.22 8.23 5.79
C PRO A 44 -5.90 7.53 4.61
N ASN A 45 -5.23 7.55 3.47
CA ASN A 45 -5.62 6.71 2.36
C ASN A 45 -5.42 5.22 2.73
N LYS A 46 -6.15 4.32 2.04
CA LYS A 46 -5.95 2.87 2.19
C LYS A 46 -4.48 2.52 2.00
N PRO A 47 -3.87 1.71 2.89
CA PRO A 47 -2.49 1.28 2.70
C PRO A 47 -2.33 0.45 1.43
N GLN A 48 -1.24 0.67 0.72
CA GLN A 48 -0.80 -0.21 -0.37
C GLN A 48 -0.02 -1.37 0.27
N VAL A 49 -0.52 -2.59 0.10
CA VAL A 49 0.08 -3.79 0.68
C VAL A 49 0.75 -4.60 -0.42
N ASP A 50 1.99 -5.02 -0.19
CA ASP A 50 2.69 -5.91 -1.10
C ASP A 50 2.04 -7.31 -1.12
N PRO A 51 2.19 -8.09 -2.20
CA PRO A 51 1.72 -9.47 -2.24
C PRO A 51 2.25 -10.29 -1.08
N ILE A 52 1.38 -11.07 -0.44
CA ILE A 52 1.71 -11.94 0.70
C ILE A 52 1.64 -13.39 0.25
N THR A 53 2.64 -14.19 0.63
CA THR A 53 2.67 -15.64 0.40
C THR A 53 2.62 -16.41 1.71
N ASP A 54 2.29 -17.71 1.66
CA ASP A 54 2.24 -18.61 2.84
C ASP A 54 3.61 -18.88 3.46
N GLY A 55 4.71 -18.47 2.78
CA GLY A 55 6.07 -18.48 3.32
C GLY A 55 6.44 -17.23 4.10
N ASP A 56 5.67 -16.17 3.99
CA ASP A 56 5.99 -14.88 4.59
C ASP A 56 5.60 -14.82 6.07
N LYS A 57 6.43 -14.13 6.85
CA LYS A 57 6.21 -13.82 8.26
C LYS A 57 6.16 -12.32 8.51
N ILE A 58 6.19 -11.55 7.44
CA ILE A 58 6.21 -10.08 7.49
C ILE A 58 5.27 -9.59 6.39
N VAL A 59 4.34 -8.73 6.76
CA VAL A 59 3.52 -7.95 5.83
C VAL A 59 4.21 -6.62 5.59
N THR A 60 4.43 -6.27 4.33
CA THR A 60 5.06 -5.02 3.93
C THR A 60 4.16 -4.19 3.03
N GLY A 61 4.48 -2.92 2.91
CA GLY A 61 3.75 -2.02 2.03
C GLY A 61 4.04 -0.55 2.28
N LYS A 62 3.13 0.30 1.80
CA LYS A 62 3.18 1.75 1.94
C LYS A 62 1.89 2.34 2.47
N THR A 63 2.01 3.36 3.32
CA THR A 63 0.94 4.20 3.80
C THR A 63 1.46 5.62 4.03
N GLU A 64 0.76 6.46 4.77
CA GLU A 64 1.26 7.77 5.16
C GLU A 64 2.46 7.64 6.12
N PRO A 65 3.44 8.56 6.03
CA PRO A 65 4.59 8.57 6.95
C PRO A 65 4.17 8.60 8.41
N ASN A 66 4.84 7.83 9.25
CA ASN A 66 4.62 7.71 10.70
C ASN A 66 3.24 7.17 11.10
N ALA A 67 2.38 6.74 10.17
CA ALA A 67 1.08 6.15 10.51
C ALA A 67 1.27 4.78 11.18
N ASP A 68 0.43 4.46 12.15
CA ASP A 68 0.36 3.16 12.78
C ASP A 68 -0.41 2.20 11.86
N VAL A 69 0.16 1.03 11.62
CA VAL A 69 -0.42 0.00 10.74
C VAL A 69 -0.90 -1.17 11.57
N THR A 70 -2.13 -1.59 11.32
CA THR A 70 -2.73 -2.78 11.94
C THR A 70 -3.07 -3.81 10.88
N VAL A 71 -2.53 -5.01 11.07
CA VAL A 71 -2.84 -6.20 10.27
C VAL A 71 -3.79 -7.09 11.07
N THR A 72 -4.99 -7.31 10.56
CA THR A 72 -6.04 -8.11 11.23
C THR A 72 -6.26 -9.40 10.46
N LEU A 73 -6.20 -10.55 11.17
CA LEU A 73 -6.45 -11.87 10.64
C LEU A 73 -7.94 -12.26 10.78
N PRO A 74 -8.41 -13.31 10.09
CA PRO A 74 -9.80 -13.77 10.16
C PRO A 74 -10.28 -14.20 11.54
N ASP A 75 -9.37 -14.64 12.41
CA ASP A 75 -9.63 -15.00 13.80
C ASP A 75 -9.76 -13.80 14.75
N GLY A 76 -9.57 -12.56 14.22
CA GLY A 76 -9.59 -11.33 14.98
C GLY A 76 -8.24 -10.94 15.59
N SER A 77 -7.19 -11.76 15.44
CA SER A 77 -5.85 -11.43 15.92
C SER A 77 -5.32 -10.19 15.18
N GLN A 78 -4.66 -9.31 15.91
CA GLN A 78 -4.09 -8.07 15.38
C GLN A 78 -2.58 -8.02 15.60
N TYR A 79 -1.88 -7.52 14.58
CA TYR A 79 -0.44 -7.31 14.57
C TYR A 79 -0.17 -5.86 14.15
N HIS A 80 0.80 -5.21 14.82
CA HIS A 80 1.01 -3.78 14.68
C HIS A 80 2.43 -3.47 14.23
N GLY A 81 2.57 -2.35 13.54
CA GLY A 81 3.82 -1.74 13.15
C GLY A 81 3.59 -0.27 12.84
N THR A 82 4.65 0.47 12.61
CA THR A 82 4.59 1.90 12.26
C THR A 82 5.32 2.12 10.94
N ALA A 83 4.76 2.94 10.08
CA ALA A 83 5.40 3.34 8.84
C ALA A 83 6.58 4.28 9.12
N ASP A 84 7.62 4.15 8.35
CA ASP A 84 8.78 5.05 8.43
C ASP A 84 8.47 6.44 7.82
N LYS A 85 9.46 7.34 7.84
CA LYS A 85 9.34 8.68 7.27
C LYS A 85 9.08 8.72 5.77
N SER A 86 9.30 7.60 5.06
CA SER A 86 9.02 7.41 3.64
C SER A 86 7.68 6.73 3.39
N GLY A 87 6.96 6.39 4.46
CA GLY A 87 5.68 5.70 4.43
C GLY A 87 5.78 4.17 4.29
N TYR A 88 6.98 3.58 4.31
CA TYR A 88 7.12 2.12 4.27
C TYR A 88 6.87 1.50 5.64
N PHE A 89 6.12 0.40 5.66
CA PHE A 89 5.87 -0.35 6.88
C PHE A 89 6.26 -1.82 6.75
N LYS A 90 6.54 -2.42 7.92
CA LYS A 90 6.79 -3.86 8.12
C LYS A 90 6.09 -4.31 9.38
N VAL A 91 5.20 -5.29 9.25
CA VAL A 91 4.47 -5.87 10.38
C VAL A 91 4.76 -7.35 10.45
N ASN A 92 5.31 -7.82 11.58
CA ASN A 92 5.53 -9.24 11.82
C ASN A 92 4.19 -9.93 12.05
N VAL A 93 3.99 -11.06 11.37
CA VAL A 93 2.80 -11.90 11.49
C VAL A 93 3.22 -13.36 11.67
N PRO A 94 2.37 -14.24 12.22
CA PRO A 94 2.64 -15.68 12.21
C PRO A 94 2.63 -16.20 10.78
N LYS A 95 3.05 -17.46 10.59
CA LYS A 95 2.87 -18.14 9.32
C LYS A 95 1.39 -18.20 8.97
N LEU A 96 1.04 -17.73 7.77
CA LEU A 96 -0.32 -17.71 7.24
C LEU A 96 -0.49 -18.84 6.22
N GLU A 97 -1.67 -19.42 6.16
CA GLU A 97 -2.02 -20.40 5.12
C GLU A 97 -2.46 -19.67 3.83
N ALA A 98 -2.17 -20.27 2.67
CA ALA A 98 -2.67 -19.78 1.40
C ALA A 98 -4.20 -19.71 1.40
N GLY A 99 -4.76 -18.63 0.85
CA GLY A 99 -6.19 -18.34 0.87
C GLY A 99 -6.65 -17.55 2.11
N THR A 100 -5.80 -17.33 3.12
CA THR A 100 -6.12 -16.49 4.27
C THR A 100 -6.40 -15.06 3.81
N LYS A 101 -7.50 -14.46 4.26
CA LYS A 101 -7.85 -13.06 4.00
C LYS A 101 -7.30 -12.19 5.13
N VAL A 102 -6.46 -11.25 4.78
CA VAL A 102 -5.82 -10.33 5.72
C VAL A 102 -6.38 -8.93 5.47
N LYS A 103 -6.73 -8.21 6.53
CA LYS A 103 -7.14 -6.80 6.48
C LYS A 103 -6.02 -5.92 7.03
N VAL A 104 -5.67 -4.87 6.30
CA VAL A 104 -4.64 -3.92 6.72
C VAL A 104 -5.23 -2.52 6.75
N THR A 105 -5.09 -1.83 7.89
CA THR A 105 -5.50 -0.44 8.09
C THR A 105 -4.32 0.40 8.53
N SER A 106 -4.40 1.70 8.30
CA SER A 106 -3.45 2.69 8.85
C SER A 106 -4.19 3.74 9.67
N THR A 107 -3.55 4.20 10.74
CA THR A 107 -4.09 5.22 11.65
C THR A 107 -3.06 6.34 11.77
N ASP A 108 -3.49 7.59 11.58
CA ASP A 108 -2.63 8.75 11.71
C ASP A 108 -2.38 9.14 13.19
N GLU A 109 -1.51 10.13 13.41
CA GLU A 109 -1.22 10.65 14.75
C GLU A 109 -2.44 11.28 15.44
N SER A 110 -3.47 11.67 14.68
CA SER A 110 -4.71 12.25 15.19
C SER A 110 -5.76 11.19 15.55
N GLY A 111 -5.48 9.92 15.30
CA GLY A 111 -6.35 8.79 15.59
C GLY A 111 -7.39 8.49 14.51
N ASN A 112 -7.28 9.09 13.31
CA ASN A 112 -8.16 8.76 12.20
C ASN A 112 -7.66 7.50 11.51
N THR A 113 -8.54 6.52 11.31
CA THR A 113 -8.19 5.23 10.70
C THR A 113 -8.72 5.15 9.27
N SER A 114 -7.88 4.65 8.38
CA SER A 114 -8.22 4.43 6.97
C SER A 114 -9.26 3.34 6.78
N GLU A 115 -9.88 3.32 5.60
CA GLU A 115 -10.56 2.13 5.11
C GLU A 115 -9.56 0.96 4.96
N PRO A 116 -9.99 -0.29 5.15
CA PRO A 116 -9.10 -1.44 5.06
C PRO A 116 -8.68 -1.76 3.62
N THR A 117 -7.47 -2.27 3.48
CA THR A 117 -7.01 -3.01 2.29
C THR A 117 -7.14 -4.50 2.57
N ASP A 118 -7.90 -5.21 1.76
CA ASP A 118 -8.04 -6.66 1.85
C ASP A 118 -7.02 -7.34 0.93
N VAL A 119 -6.24 -8.28 1.47
CA VAL A 119 -5.24 -9.07 0.73
C VAL A 119 -5.50 -10.55 0.98
N VAL A 120 -5.36 -11.35 -0.06
CA VAL A 120 -5.42 -12.82 0.06
C VAL A 120 -4.01 -13.37 -0.03
N VAL A 121 -3.64 -14.20 0.93
CA VAL A 121 -2.34 -14.88 0.96
C VAL A 121 -2.26 -15.88 -0.19
N SER A 122 -1.23 -15.77 -1.02
CA SER A 122 -0.97 -16.67 -2.15
C SER A 122 -0.17 -17.90 -1.70
N SER A 123 -0.27 -19.03 -2.42
CA SER A 123 0.64 -20.14 -2.19
C SER A 123 2.01 -19.82 -2.78
N ASN A 124 3.07 -20.13 -2.01
CA ASN A 124 4.46 -20.07 -2.49
C ASN A 124 4.83 -21.40 -3.16
N GLU A 125 4.01 -21.87 -4.12
CA GLU A 125 4.31 -23.10 -4.86
C GLU A 125 5.49 -22.90 -5.84
N LEU A 126 6.69 -22.77 -5.29
CA LEU A 126 7.93 -23.03 -6.02
C LEU A 126 8.53 -24.39 -5.61
N ASN A 127 7.72 -25.36 -5.20
CA ASN A 127 8.24 -26.69 -4.93
C ASN A 127 7.60 -27.73 -5.86
N GLY A 128 8.44 -28.17 -6.79
CA GLY A 128 8.19 -29.30 -7.64
C GLY A 128 7.63 -30.49 -6.88
N GLY A 129 6.52 -30.99 -7.38
CA GLY A 129 5.88 -32.18 -6.89
C GLY A 129 6.85 -33.32 -6.69
N LYS A 130 7.02 -33.72 -5.44
CA LYS A 130 7.39 -35.09 -5.13
C LYS A 130 6.10 -35.91 -5.23
N GLY A 131 5.86 -36.42 -6.43
CA GLY A 131 4.88 -37.44 -6.64
C GLY A 131 5.26 -38.69 -5.83
N ASN A 132 4.48 -38.95 -4.81
CA ASN A 132 4.48 -40.30 -4.20
C ASN A 132 3.58 -41.17 -5.07
N GLY A 133 4.22 -42.05 -5.86
CA GLY A 133 3.52 -42.98 -6.70
C GLY A 133 2.75 -44.00 -5.84
N THR A 134 1.46 -44.11 -6.06
CA THR A 134 0.74 -45.36 -5.90
C THR A 134 0.02 -45.64 -7.21
N ASP A 135 0.45 -46.72 -7.81
CA ASP A 135 -0.13 -47.27 -9.03
C ASP A 135 -1.65 -47.47 -8.91
N SER A 136 -2.38 -46.89 -9.83
CA SER A 136 -3.65 -47.45 -10.26
C SER A 136 -3.81 -47.20 -11.75
N LYS A 137 -3.71 -48.34 -12.48
CA LYS A 137 -3.98 -48.38 -13.91
C LYS A 137 -5.43 -48.00 -14.20
N THR A 138 -5.65 -46.96 -14.97
CA THR A 138 -6.84 -46.84 -15.80
C THR A 138 -6.47 -46.07 -17.07
N ASN A 139 -6.55 -46.78 -18.21
CA ASN A 139 -6.40 -46.24 -19.53
C ASN A 139 -7.54 -45.25 -19.81
N ASN A 140 -7.17 -44.02 -20.19
CA ASN A 140 -7.93 -43.28 -21.18
C ASN A 140 -7.02 -42.22 -21.84
N ASN A 141 -6.79 -42.44 -23.12
CA ASN A 141 -6.21 -41.48 -24.06
C ASN A 141 -7.06 -40.21 -24.08
N GLN A 142 -6.44 -39.07 -23.72
CA GLN A 142 -6.68 -37.78 -24.40
C GLN A 142 -5.65 -36.73 -23.91
N ASP A 143 -4.88 -36.26 -24.85
CA ASP A 143 -4.14 -35.02 -24.95
C ASP A 143 -3.60 -34.35 -23.66
N LYS A 144 -2.45 -34.83 -23.17
CA LYS A 144 -1.57 -34.03 -22.32
C LYS A 144 -0.69 -33.16 -23.21
N LYS A 145 -1.06 -31.88 -23.40
CA LYS A 145 -0.10 -30.86 -23.74
C LYS A 145 0.86 -30.70 -22.57
N GLN A 146 1.97 -31.36 -22.66
CA GLN A 146 3.08 -31.29 -21.74
C GLN A 146 3.75 -29.91 -21.94
N PHE A 147 3.58 -28.99 -21.00
CA PHE A 147 4.40 -27.78 -20.96
C PHE A 147 5.80 -28.17 -20.52
N LEU A 148 6.65 -28.51 -21.48
CA LEU A 148 8.08 -28.57 -21.26
C LEU A 148 8.58 -27.15 -21.00
N LYS A 149 9.00 -26.87 -19.75
CA LYS A 149 9.79 -25.70 -19.44
C LYS A 149 11.18 -25.88 -20.03
N THR A 150 11.36 -25.47 -21.28
CA THR A 150 12.69 -25.27 -21.85
C THR A 150 13.15 -23.88 -21.44
N TYR A 151 14.19 -23.83 -20.62
CA TYR A 151 14.91 -22.57 -20.38
C TYR A 151 15.75 -22.27 -21.60
N PRO A 152 15.74 -21.05 -22.14
CA PRO A 152 16.63 -20.70 -23.25
C PRO A 152 18.10 -20.79 -22.78
N LYS A 153 18.92 -21.41 -23.59
CA LYS A 153 20.37 -21.38 -23.40
C LYS A 153 20.83 -19.93 -23.56
N THR A 154 21.78 -19.52 -22.72
CA THR A 154 22.40 -18.20 -22.79
C THR A 154 22.88 -17.90 -24.23
N GLY A 155 22.22 -16.91 -24.87
CA GLY A 155 22.62 -16.44 -26.21
C GLY A 155 21.50 -16.37 -27.25
N GLU A 156 20.31 -16.89 -27.01
CA GLU A 156 19.18 -16.76 -27.96
C GLU A 156 18.19 -15.72 -27.45
N VAL A 157 17.98 -14.68 -28.27
CA VAL A 157 17.00 -13.60 -28.00
C VAL A 157 15.74 -13.95 -28.79
N ASP A 158 14.87 -14.75 -28.21
CA ASP A 158 13.53 -14.93 -28.78
C ASP A 158 12.62 -13.81 -28.26
N SER A 159 11.99 -13.12 -29.22
CA SER A 159 11.02 -12.04 -29.01
C SER A 159 9.67 -12.56 -28.54
N ASN A 160 9.61 -13.38 -27.49
CA ASN A 160 8.38 -13.94 -26.95
C ASN A 160 8.06 -13.37 -25.59
N ILE A 161 6.77 -13.14 -25.38
CA ILE A 161 6.17 -12.63 -24.16
C ILE A 161 6.29 -13.69 -23.06
N TYR A 162 6.95 -13.35 -21.95
CA TYR A 162 7.00 -14.21 -20.77
C TYR A 162 5.98 -13.73 -19.75
N THR A 163 5.06 -14.61 -19.38
CA THR A 163 4.14 -14.38 -18.27
C THR A 163 4.73 -15.02 -17.02
N ILE A 164 5.15 -14.21 -16.06
CA ILE A 164 5.50 -14.68 -14.72
C ILE A 164 4.27 -14.48 -13.85
N ALA A 165 3.97 -15.42 -12.98
CA ALA A 165 2.83 -15.37 -12.09
C ALA A 165 2.84 -14.05 -11.28
N GLY A 166 1.88 -13.17 -11.57
CA GLY A 166 1.73 -11.87 -10.92
C GLY A 166 1.99 -10.63 -11.77
N GLY A 167 2.44 -10.74 -13.02
CA GLY A 167 2.64 -9.58 -13.87
C GLY A 167 3.06 -9.89 -15.28
N LEU A 168 2.53 -9.15 -16.24
CA LEU A 168 2.92 -9.17 -17.64
C LEU A 168 4.13 -8.24 -17.81
N ILE A 169 5.32 -8.79 -18.02
CA ILE A 169 6.49 -7.98 -18.41
C ILE A 169 6.55 -7.95 -19.92
N LEU A 170 6.14 -6.84 -20.52
CA LEU A 170 6.37 -6.51 -21.91
C LEU A 170 7.82 -6.05 -22.05
N LEU A 171 8.71 -6.97 -22.46
CA LEU A 171 10.00 -6.59 -23.04
C LEU A 171 9.78 -6.19 -24.50
N GLY A 172 9.18 -5.01 -24.69
CA GLY A 172 9.19 -4.37 -25.99
C GLY A 172 10.59 -3.85 -26.27
N THR A 173 11.12 -4.22 -27.42
CA THR A 173 12.24 -3.53 -28.07
C THR A 173 11.79 -2.11 -28.45
N LEU A 174 11.61 -1.23 -27.47
CA LEU A 174 11.65 0.22 -27.68
C LEU A 174 13.13 0.59 -27.69
N GLY A 175 13.65 0.12 -28.78
CA GLY A 175 14.91 0.43 -29.32
C GLY A 175 15.16 1.90 -29.42
N LEU A 176 16.26 2.21 -29.40
CA LEU A 176 17.25 3.02 -30.12
C LEU A 176 16.77 3.97 -31.24
N LEU A 177 15.52 4.32 -31.34
CA LEU A 177 15.02 5.29 -32.33
C LEU A 177 14.54 6.61 -31.72
N GLY A 178 14.64 6.79 -30.39
CA GLY A 178 14.23 8.01 -29.70
C GLY A 178 15.38 8.94 -29.25
N TYR A 179 16.64 8.53 -29.37
CA TYR A 179 17.76 9.31 -28.84
C TYR A 179 18.39 10.28 -29.85
N GLU A 180 18.09 10.16 -31.14
CA GLU A 180 18.67 11.02 -32.18
C GLU A 180 17.85 12.25 -32.56
N LYS A 181 16.67 12.48 -31.97
CA LYS A 181 15.80 13.61 -32.36
C LYS A 181 15.84 14.81 -31.41
N TRP A 182 16.66 14.73 -30.35
CA TRP A 182 16.78 15.83 -29.36
C TRP A 182 18.06 16.64 -29.42
N LYS A 183 18.83 16.52 -30.51
CA LYS A 183 20.10 17.23 -30.64
C LYS A 183 20.19 18.15 -31.85
N LYS A 184 19.07 18.67 -32.34
CA LYS A 184 19.05 19.59 -33.52
C LYS A 184 18.06 20.75 -33.39
N GLU A 185 17.90 21.32 -32.22
CA GLU A 185 17.21 22.62 -32.09
C GLU A 185 17.86 23.49 -31.00
N ASP A 186 19.17 23.66 -31.05
CA ASP A 186 19.87 24.78 -30.43
C ASP A 186 21.12 25.07 -31.26
N GLU A 187 20.92 25.79 -32.38
CA GLU A 187 21.84 26.72 -33.05
C GLU A 187 21.02 27.88 -33.62
#